data_6bdb74f9dc92c404eb129b68c3833879
#
_entry.id   6bdb74f9dc92c404eb129b68c3833879
#
_cell.length_a   1.000
_cell.length_b   1.000
_cell.length_c   1.000
_cell.angle_alpha   90.00
_cell.angle_beta   90.00
_cell.angle_gamma   90.00
#
_symmetry.space_group_name_H-M   'P 1'
#
loop_
_entity.id
_entity.type
_entity.pdbx_description
1 polymer ?
#
loop_
_entity_poly.entity_id
_entity_poly.type
_entity_poly.pdbx_seq_one_letter_code
_entity_poly.pdbx_strand_id
1 'polypeptide(L)'
;QRYFQRHYAAYHIRADRSVYFFEKALSLVCPKGTVAMILSSRYLRGSAGAPFRGVLKTWQVDEIVDLSSIPAGNPGSGLSLLRARTFRPARPLQAVVADAGFARDPKNFAAARNFPVDQKALAGRGWTLRDTRIEAVLQKVARHGTPLEDVVMAQVHAGIRVAGDDPFLVDETRARSWLG
;
A
#
# COMPACT_ATOMS: atom_id res chain seq x y z
N GLN A 1 -13.43 -14.94 9.29
CA GLN A 1 -13.29 -14.65 7.87
C GLN A 1 -14.63 -14.51 7.17
N ARG A 2 -15.58 -15.46 7.31
CA ARG A 2 -16.92 -15.43 6.68
C ARG A 2 -17.71 -14.15 6.99
N TYR A 3 -17.60 -13.60 8.19
CA TYR A 3 -18.26 -12.35 8.58
C TYR A 3 -17.75 -11.18 7.71
N PHE A 4 -16.42 -10.95 7.64
CA PHE A 4 -15.85 -9.87 6.86
C PHE A 4 -16.17 -9.98 5.36
N GLN A 5 -16.14 -11.19 4.82
CA GLN A 5 -16.49 -11.45 3.42
C GLN A 5 -17.93 -11.05 3.07
N ARG A 6 -18.86 -11.19 4.02
CA ARG A 6 -20.27 -10.87 3.80
C ARG A 6 -20.62 -9.41 4.00
N HIS A 7 -19.82 -8.69 4.80
CA HIS A 7 -20.19 -7.36 5.27
C HIS A 7 -19.29 -6.22 4.78
N TYR A 8 -18.17 -6.53 4.14
CA TYR A 8 -17.21 -5.51 3.70
C TYR A 8 -16.81 -5.70 2.24
N ALA A 9 -16.94 -4.63 1.45
CA ALA A 9 -16.49 -4.60 0.05
C ALA A 9 -14.96 -4.63 -0.05
N ALA A 10 -14.27 -4.13 0.97
CA ALA A 10 -12.81 -4.17 1.08
C ALA A 10 -12.23 -5.57 1.39
N TYR A 11 -13.07 -6.62 1.44
CA TYR A 11 -12.63 -7.93 1.88
C TYR A 11 -11.56 -8.54 0.97
N HIS A 12 -10.48 -8.98 1.60
CA HIS A 12 -9.48 -9.88 1.04
C HIS A 12 -8.87 -10.71 2.19
N ILE A 13 -8.55 -11.98 1.93
CA ILE A 13 -8.08 -12.91 2.97
C ILE A 13 -6.79 -12.46 3.67
N ARG A 14 -5.95 -11.66 2.97
CA ARG A 14 -4.69 -11.10 3.48
C ARG A 14 -4.78 -9.61 3.80
N ALA A 15 -5.98 -9.01 3.73
CA ALA A 15 -6.13 -7.59 4.02
C ALA A 15 -5.87 -7.33 5.51
N ASP A 16 -5.27 -6.18 5.79
CA ASP A 16 -5.15 -5.68 7.15
C ASP A 16 -6.53 -5.31 7.69
N ARG A 17 -6.77 -5.59 8.96
CA ARG A 17 -8.08 -5.33 9.58
C ARG A 17 -8.44 -3.85 9.62
N SER A 18 -7.46 -2.96 9.63
CA SER A 18 -7.68 -1.52 9.65
C SER A 18 -8.52 -1.03 8.46
N VAL A 19 -8.46 -1.70 7.30
CA VAL A 19 -9.26 -1.32 6.13
C VAL A 19 -10.77 -1.51 6.36
N TYR A 20 -11.17 -2.52 7.13
CA TYR A 20 -12.57 -2.74 7.48
C TYR A 20 -13.08 -1.69 8.47
N PHE A 21 -12.25 -1.27 9.42
CA PHE A 21 -12.58 -0.17 10.31
C PHE A 21 -12.76 1.14 9.55
N PHE A 22 -11.92 1.40 8.57
CA PHE A 22 -12.04 2.58 7.72
C PHE A 22 -13.32 2.55 6.87
N GLU A 23 -13.62 1.42 6.22
CA GLU A 23 -14.86 1.25 5.45
C GLU A 23 -16.09 1.41 6.35
N LYS A 24 -16.06 0.84 7.57
CA LYS A 24 -17.13 1.03 8.54
C LYS A 24 -17.27 2.49 8.97
N ALA A 25 -16.18 3.18 9.23
CA ALA A 25 -16.20 4.60 9.57
C ALA A 25 -16.81 5.46 8.45
N LEU A 26 -16.49 5.17 7.18
CA LEU A 26 -17.13 5.83 6.03
C LEU A 26 -18.64 5.61 6.00
N SER A 27 -19.13 4.45 6.44
CA SER A 27 -20.57 4.15 6.47
C SER A 27 -21.31 4.82 7.65
N LEU A 28 -20.60 5.27 8.65
CA LEU A 28 -21.15 5.86 9.88
C LEU A 28 -21.08 7.38 9.91
N VAL A 29 -20.16 7.96 9.15
CA VAL A 29 -19.98 9.41 9.12
C VAL A 29 -21.12 10.08 8.36
N CYS A 30 -21.52 11.28 8.80
CA CYS A 30 -22.59 12.04 8.16
C CYS A 30 -22.25 12.44 6.70
N PRO A 31 -23.25 12.74 5.87
CA PRO A 31 -23.00 13.27 4.52
C PRO A 31 -22.04 14.46 4.53
N LYS A 32 -21.06 14.48 3.63
CA LYS A 32 -19.94 15.43 3.56
C LYS A 32 -18.96 15.36 4.74
N GLY A 33 -19.15 14.43 5.68
CA GLY A 33 -18.24 14.21 6.79
C GLY A 33 -16.89 13.63 6.35
N THR A 34 -15.91 13.74 7.22
CA THR A 34 -14.54 13.33 6.97
C THR A 34 -14.14 12.20 7.92
N VAL A 35 -13.47 11.20 7.40
CA VAL A 35 -12.80 10.15 8.18
C VAL A 35 -11.31 10.31 8.01
N ALA A 36 -10.57 10.25 9.11
CA ALA A 36 -9.12 10.21 9.10
C ALA A 36 -8.64 9.09 10.03
N MET A 37 -7.78 8.22 9.54
CA MET A 37 -7.25 7.09 10.32
C MET A 37 -5.82 6.76 9.89
N ILE A 38 -5.06 6.23 10.84
CA ILE A 38 -3.76 5.59 10.56
C ILE A 38 -4.03 4.12 10.23
N LEU A 39 -3.54 3.69 9.08
CA LEU A 39 -3.73 2.35 8.54
C LEU A 39 -2.37 1.73 8.18
N SER A 40 -2.34 0.41 8.04
CA SER A 40 -1.22 -0.24 7.36
C SER A 40 -1.14 0.22 5.90
N SER A 41 0.02 0.68 5.43
CA SER A 41 0.23 1.12 4.04
C SER A 41 0.13 -0.01 3.01
N ARG A 42 -0.05 -1.25 3.44
CA ARG A 42 -0.20 -2.43 2.57
C ARG A 42 -1.35 -2.30 1.58
N TYR A 43 -2.40 -1.52 1.90
CA TYR A 43 -3.51 -1.31 0.97
C TYR A 43 -3.08 -0.52 -0.28
N LEU A 44 -2.03 0.26 -0.21
CA LEU A 44 -1.50 0.98 -1.37
C LEU A 44 -0.89 0.04 -2.43
N ARG A 45 -0.46 -1.15 -2.04
CA ARG A 45 0.31 -2.07 -2.89
C ARG A 45 -0.32 -3.46 -2.95
N GLY A 46 0.00 -4.18 -4.01
CA GLY A 46 -0.37 -5.58 -4.15
C GLY A 46 -1.87 -5.86 -4.29
N SER A 47 -2.19 -7.15 -4.45
CA SER A 47 -3.56 -7.64 -4.68
C SER A 47 -4.43 -7.55 -3.42
N ALA A 48 -3.84 -7.73 -2.23
CA ALA A 48 -4.58 -7.71 -0.97
C ALA A 48 -5.25 -6.34 -0.67
N GLY A 49 -4.68 -5.25 -1.18
CA GLY A 49 -5.26 -3.91 -1.05
C GLY A 49 -6.27 -3.55 -2.16
N ALA A 50 -6.38 -4.35 -3.22
CA ALA A 50 -7.19 -4.00 -4.38
C ALA A 50 -8.68 -3.77 -4.05
N PRO A 51 -9.36 -4.61 -3.26
CA PRO A 51 -10.75 -4.37 -2.91
C PRO A 51 -10.95 -3.06 -2.16
N PHE A 52 -10.08 -2.76 -1.19
CA PHE A 52 -10.17 -1.50 -0.44
C PHE A 52 -9.89 -0.28 -1.33
N ARG A 53 -8.92 -0.35 -2.23
CA ARG A 53 -8.72 0.71 -3.24
C ARG A 53 -9.96 0.89 -4.12
N GLY A 54 -10.67 -0.22 -4.43
CA GLY A 54 -11.97 -0.18 -5.12
C GLY A 54 -13.01 0.63 -4.34
N VAL A 55 -13.11 0.42 -3.03
CA VAL A 55 -13.97 1.22 -2.13
C VAL A 55 -13.56 2.69 -2.18
N LEU A 56 -12.27 2.98 -2.01
CA LEU A 56 -11.77 4.36 -1.99
C LEU A 56 -12.02 5.12 -3.31
N LYS A 57 -12.10 4.44 -4.45
CA LYS A 57 -12.41 5.08 -5.74
C LYS A 57 -13.79 5.72 -5.79
N THR A 58 -14.71 5.30 -4.95
CA THR A 58 -16.07 5.86 -4.88
C THR A 58 -16.19 7.06 -3.95
N TRP A 59 -15.15 7.32 -3.14
CA TRP A 59 -15.08 8.40 -2.16
C TRP A 59 -14.01 9.42 -2.54
N GLN A 60 -14.17 10.66 -2.08
CA GLN A 60 -13.10 11.66 -2.21
C GLN A 60 -12.01 11.36 -1.19
N VAL A 61 -10.87 10.88 -1.65
CA VAL A 61 -9.66 10.87 -0.86
C VAL A 61 -9.07 12.27 -0.86
N ASP A 62 -8.97 12.88 0.31
CA ASP A 62 -8.39 14.22 0.44
C ASP A 62 -6.87 14.15 0.56
N GLU A 63 -6.38 13.17 1.33
CA GLU A 63 -4.96 13.10 1.68
C GLU A 63 -4.52 11.67 1.99
N ILE A 64 -3.33 11.35 1.55
CA ILE A 64 -2.59 10.15 1.96
C ILE A 64 -1.20 10.58 2.39
N VAL A 65 -0.85 10.33 3.66
CA VAL A 65 0.51 10.49 4.17
C VAL A 65 1.16 9.11 4.26
N ASP A 66 2.11 8.82 3.39
CA ASP A 66 2.85 7.56 3.41
C ASP A 66 4.01 7.67 4.44
N LEU A 67 3.88 6.94 5.52
CA LEU A 67 4.84 6.85 6.62
C LEU A 67 5.71 5.59 6.52
N SER A 68 5.66 4.87 5.40
CA SER A 68 6.32 3.56 5.27
C SER A 68 7.84 3.62 5.34
N SER A 69 8.44 4.77 5.07
CA SER A 69 9.88 5.01 5.21
C SER A 69 10.32 5.34 6.64
N ILE A 70 9.36 5.55 7.54
CA ILE A 70 9.65 5.82 8.96
C ILE A 70 9.70 4.48 9.70
N PRO A 71 10.81 4.19 10.40
CA PRO A 71 10.89 3.00 11.24
C PRO A 71 9.89 3.13 12.40
N ALA A 72 8.77 2.44 12.33
CA ALA A 72 7.79 2.38 13.42
C ALA A 72 8.04 1.12 14.25
N GLY A 73 9.17 1.03 14.94
CA GLY A 73 9.48 -0.04 15.90
C GLY A 73 9.41 -1.48 15.37
N ASN A 74 8.85 -1.68 14.18
CA ASN A 74 8.70 -2.97 13.54
C ASN A 74 9.05 -2.84 12.05
N PRO A 75 10.25 -3.24 11.61
CA PRO A 75 10.66 -3.18 10.21
C PRO A 75 9.71 -4.04 9.38
N GLY A 76 8.92 -3.41 8.53
CA GLY A 76 7.98 -4.07 7.61
C GLY A 76 6.51 -3.73 7.78
N SER A 77 6.09 -3.08 8.85
CA SER A 77 4.74 -2.54 9.01
C SER A 77 4.71 -1.06 8.67
N GLY A 78 4.89 -0.71 7.39
CA GLY A 78 4.67 0.66 6.96
C GLY A 78 3.27 1.13 7.33
N LEU A 79 3.15 2.34 7.81
CA LEU A 79 1.89 2.98 8.14
C LEU A 79 1.57 4.07 7.12
N SER A 80 0.32 4.44 7.04
CA SER A 80 -0.13 5.61 6.31
C SER A 80 -1.29 6.28 7.06
N LEU A 81 -1.35 7.61 7.00
CA LEU A 81 -2.55 8.33 7.37
C LEU A 81 -3.39 8.49 6.11
N LEU A 82 -4.65 8.12 6.20
CA LEU A 82 -5.63 8.26 5.14
C LEU A 82 -6.76 9.17 5.62
N ARG A 83 -7.06 10.20 4.83
CA ARG A 83 -8.20 11.09 5.04
C ARG A 83 -9.10 11.08 3.81
N ALA A 84 -10.38 10.72 4.02
CA ALA A 84 -11.37 10.68 2.96
C ALA A 84 -12.70 11.25 3.42
N ARG A 85 -13.54 11.65 2.44
CA ARG A 85 -14.89 12.19 2.65
C ARG A 85 -15.94 11.36 1.98
N THR A 86 -17.15 11.42 2.56
CA THR A 86 -18.35 10.85 1.97
C THR A 86 -18.84 11.70 0.78
N PHE A 87 -18.00 11.85 -0.23
CA PHE A 87 -18.25 12.61 -1.43
C PHE A 87 -17.63 11.92 -2.63
N ARG A 88 -18.12 12.17 -3.84
CA ARG A 88 -17.49 11.63 -5.06
C ARG A 88 -16.16 12.35 -5.32
N PRO A 89 -15.16 11.65 -5.90
CA PRO A 89 -13.90 12.28 -6.27
C PRO A 89 -14.12 13.46 -7.22
N ALA A 90 -13.77 14.65 -6.76
CA ALA A 90 -13.96 15.90 -7.52
C ALA A 90 -12.66 16.68 -7.69
N ARG A 91 -11.63 16.35 -6.93
CA ARG A 91 -10.34 17.07 -6.92
C ARG A 91 -9.18 16.07 -6.69
N PRO A 92 -7.94 16.43 -7.08
CA PRO A 92 -6.77 15.66 -6.75
C PRO A 92 -6.65 15.44 -5.24
N LEU A 93 -6.18 14.26 -4.84
CA LEU A 93 -5.76 14.01 -3.47
C LEU A 93 -4.39 14.63 -3.22
N GLN A 94 -4.12 14.98 -1.98
CA GLN A 94 -2.81 15.40 -1.53
C GLN A 94 -2.01 14.20 -1.08
N ALA A 95 -0.95 13.87 -1.80
CA ALA A 95 0.00 12.82 -1.39
C ALA A 95 1.17 13.47 -0.64
N VAL A 96 1.49 12.90 0.50
CA VAL A 96 2.65 13.28 1.33
C VAL A 96 3.49 12.04 1.55
N VAL A 97 4.77 12.10 1.20
CA VAL A 97 5.73 11.02 1.47
C VAL A 97 6.69 11.52 2.55
N ALA A 98 6.52 10.95 3.72
CA ALA A 98 7.36 11.26 4.87
C ALA A 98 8.75 10.64 4.70
N ASP A 99 9.77 11.40 5.05
CA ASP A 99 11.17 10.98 5.04
C ASP A 99 11.78 10.98 6.45
N ALA A 100 13.07 10.76 6.54
CA ALA A 100 13.78 10.76 7.82
C ALA A 100 13.76 12.14 8.50
N GLY A 101 13.62 13.24 7.77
CA GLY A 101 13.48 14.60 8.33
C GLY A 101 12.16 14.75 9.05
N PHE A 102 11.08 14.29 8.45
CA PHE A 102 9.77 14.26 9.09
C PHE A 102 9.75 13.39 10.36
N ALA A 103 10.46 12.26 10.37
CA ALA A 103 10.54 11.39 11.54
C ALA A 103 11.21 12.08 12.74
N ARG A 104 12.16 13.00 12.48
CA ARG A 104 12.86 13.77 13.52
C ARG A 104 12.05 14.94 14.05
N ASP A 105 11.30 15.59 13.19
CA ASP A 105 10.43 16.72 13.54
C ASP A 105 9.08 16.62 12.84
N PRO A 106 8.12 15.87 13.42
CA PRO A 106 6.78 15.72 12.85
C PRO A 106 5.98 17.03 12.73
N LYS A 107 6.39 18.09 13.44
CA LYS A 107 5.77 19.40 13.35
C LYS A 107 6.16 20.13 12.06
N ASN A 108 7.30 19.79 11.48
CA ASN A 108 7.77 20.35 10.22
C ASN A 108 7.21 19.55 9.02
N PHE A 109 5.90 19.64 8.81
CA PHE A 109 5.21 18.99 7.70
C PHE A 109 5.71 19.50 6.33
N ALA A 110 6.31 20.69 6.29
CA ALA A 110 6.87 21.27 5.06
C ALA A 110 8.12 20.54 4.55
N ALA A 111 8.82 19.80 5.41
CA ALA A 111 9.98 18.99 4.99
C ALA A 111 9.59 17.72 4.25
N ALA A 112 8.34 17.25 4.35
CA ALA A 112 7.86 16.09 3.63
C ALA A 112 7.58 16.44 2.16
N ARG A 113 7.85 15.49 1.26
CA ARG A 113 7.48 15.63 -0.16
C ARG A 113 5.96 15.62 -0.29
N ASN A 114 5.43 16.72 -0.80
CA ASN A 114 4.00 16.99 -0.87
C ASN A 114 3.64 17.33 -2.33
N PHE A 115 2.70 16.61 -2.92
CA PHE A 115 2.28 16.79 -4.31
C PHE A 115 0.85 16.32 -4.55
N PRO A 116 0.12 16.95 -5.50
CA PRO A 116 -1.19 16.49 -5.89
C PRO A 116 -1.11 15.24 -6.75
N VAL A 117 -2.06 14.32 -6.54
CA VAL A 117 -2.23 13.11 -7.36
C VAL A 117 -3.68 13.04 -7.84
N ASP A 118 -3.87 12.82 -9.14
CA ASP A 118 -5.21 12.57 -9.66
C ASP A 118 -5.69 11.20 -9.18
N GLN A 119 -6.73 11.20 -8.36
CA GLN A 119 -7.31 9.98 -7.81
C GLN A 119 -7.84 9.05 -8.93
N LYS A 120 -8.27 9.59 -10.05
CA LYS A 120 -8.76 8.81 -11.19
C LYS A 120 -7.62 8.08 -11.91
N ALA A 121 -6.43 8.67 -11.89
CA ALA A 121 -5.23 8.06 -12.47
C ALA A 121 -4.65 6.93 -11.60
N LEU A 122 -5.08 6.81 -10.35
CA LEU A 122 -4.67 5.74 -9.46
C LEU A 122 -5.36 4.43 -9.85
N ALA A 123 -4.89 3.84 -10.94
CA ALA A 123 -5.37 2.58 -11.50
C ALA A 123 -4.30 1.48 -11.32
N GLY A 124 -4.68 0.23 -11.59
CA GLY A 124 -3.75 -0.87 -11.67
C GLY A 124 -3.50 -1.62 -10.35
N ARG A 125 -2.40 -2.38 -10.33
CA ARG A 125 -2.08 -3.34 -9.25
C ARG A 125 -1.70 -2.67 -7.91
N GLY A 126 -1.49 -1.36 -7.90
CA GLY A 126 -1.17 -0.59 -6.69
C GLY A 126 -1.31 0.91 -6.90
N TRP A 127 -1.49 1.63 -5.82
CA TRP A 127 -1.46 3.09 -5.80
C TRP A 127 -0.04 3.54 -5.48
N THR A 128 0.69 3.97 -6.50
CA THR A 128 2.01 4.54 -6.30
C THR A 128 1.87 6.05 -6.16
N LEU A 129 2.18 6.54 -4.96
CA LEU A 129 2.17 7.98 -4.68
C LEU A 129 3.44 8.59 -5.24
N ARG A 130 3.34 9.25 -6.40
CA ARG A 130 4.46 9.89 -7.10
C ARG A 130 4.06 11.25 -7.61
N ASP A 131 5.03 12.17 -7.64
CA ASP A 131 4.90 13.44 -8.33
C ASP A 131 4.55 13.19 -9.81
N THR A 132 3.63 13.98 -10.34
CA THR A 132 3.17 13.90 -11.74
C THR A 132 4.32 13.97 -12.75
N ARG A 133 5.39 14.70 -12.45
CA ARG A 133 6.59 14.79 -13.28
C ARG A 133 7.33 13.46 -13.34
N ILE A 134 7.50 12.80 -12.20
CA ILE A 134 8.13 11.47 -12.15
C ILE A 134 7.25 10.45 -12.87
N GLU A 135 5.96 10.49 -12.67
CA GLU A 135 5.02 9.61 -13.34
C GLU A 135 5.06 9.77 -14.86
N ALA A 136 5.13 11.01 -15.36
CA ALA A 136 5.25 11.29 -16.78
C ALA A 136 6.54 10.70 -17.40
N VAL A 137 7.67 10.78 -16.67
CA VAL A 137 8.94 10.16 -17.11
C VAL A 137 8.82 8.64 -17.15
N LEU A 138 8.23 8.03 -16.11
CA LEU A 138 8.05 6.57 -16.05
C LEU A 138 7.11 6.07 -17.15
N GLN A 139 6.04 6.79 -17.45
CA GLN A 139 5.14 6.48 -18.56
C GLN A 139 5.87 6.59 -19.91
N LYS A 140 6.74 7.59 -20.08
CA LYS A 140 7.57 7.70 -21.29
C LYS A 140 8.50 6.50 -21.42
N VAL A 141 9.17 6.08 -20.36
CA VAL A 141 10.01 4.87 -20.34
C VAL A 141 9.19 3.62 -20.68
N ALA A 142 8.03 3.45 -20.04
CA ALA A 142 7.15 2.29 -20.26
C ALA A 142 6.63 2.20 -21.70
N ARG A 143 6.39 3.33 -22.36
CA ARG A 143 5.95 3.34 -23.77
C ARG A 143 7.03 2.90 -24.77
N HIS A 144 8.30 3.05 -24.42
CA HIS A 144 9.44 2.70 -25.27
C HIS A 144 10.13 1.40 -24.84
N GLY A 145 9.76 0.89 -23.66
CA GLY A 145 10.28 -0.37 -23.12
C GLY A 145 9.38 -1.55 -23.45
N THR A 146 9.97 -2.72 -23.55
CA THR A 146 9.22 -3.98 -23.60
C THR A 146 9.06 -4.50 -22.17
N PRO A 147 7.84 -4.88 -21.72
CA PRO A 147 7.64 -5.51 -20.43
C PRO A 147 8.55 -6.73 -20.26
N LEU A 148 9.16 -6.88 -19.10
CA LEU A 148 10.05 -8.01 -18.83
C LEU A 148 9.34 -9.36 -19.00
N GLU A 149 8.06 -9.43 -18.68
CA GLU A 149 7.22 -10.62 -18.87
C GLU A 149 7.11 -11.06 -20.33
N ASP A 150 7.23 -10.11 -21.28
CA ASP A 150 7.19 -10.39 -22.72
C ASP A 150 8.57 -10.82 -23.26
N VAL A 151 9.65 -10.49 -22.55
CA VAL A 151 11.02 -10.83 -22.92
C VAL A 151 11.45 -12.16 -22.34
N VAL A 152 11.01 -12.46 -21.11
CA VAL A 152 11.37 -13.68 -20.40
C VAL A 152 10.31 -14.74 -20.65
N MET A 153 10.61 -15.69 -21.55
CA MET A 153 9.73 -16.84 -21.84
C MET A 153 9.65 -17.86 -20.70
N ALA A 154 10.16 -17.53 -19.52
CA ALA A 154 10.19 -18.38 -18.35
C ALA A 154 9.22 -17.91 -17.26
N GLN A 155 8.60 -18.85 -16.57
CA GLN A 155 7.81 -18.52 -15.39
C GLN A 155 8.72 -18.05 -14.27
N VAL A 156 8.44 -16.87 -13.72
CA VAL A 156 9.16 -16.35 -12.55
C VAL A 156 8.49 -16.88 -11.29
N HIS A 157 9.19 -17.75 -10.57
CA HIS A 157 8.72 -18.28 -9.30
C HIS A 157 9.46 -17.62 -8.14
N ALA A 158 8.74 -17.37 -7.04
CA ALA A 158 9.40 -17.00 -5.79
C ALA A 158 10.17 -18.22 -5.27
N GLY A 159 11.48 -18.05 -5.04
CA GLY A 159 12.28 -19.09 -4.41
C GLY A 159 11.86 -19.35 -2.95
N ILE A 160 12.46 -20.37 -2.35
CA ILE A 160 12.28 -20.67 -0.93
C ILE A 160 12.81 -19.49 -0.11
N ARG A 161 11.95 -18.92 0.75
CA ARG A 161 12.36 -17.92 1.73
C ARG A 161 12.74 -18.64 3.01
N VAL A 162 13.98 -18.53 3.38
CA VAL A 162 14.51 -19.10 4.61
C VAL A 162 14.77 -17.96 5.60
N ALA A 163 14.25 -18.07 6.81
CA ALA A 163 14.64 -17.23 7.93
C ALA A 163 15.88 -17.87 8.59
N GLY A 164 16.81 -17.05 9.12
CA GLY A 164 18.08 -17.55 9.69
C GLY A 164 17.96 -18.62 10.79
N ASP A 165 16.79 -18.66 11.44
CA ASP A 165 16.46 -19.57 12.56
C ASP A 165 15.40 -20.61 12.16
N ASP A 166 15.24 -20.87 10.85
CA ASP A 166 14.24 -21.83 10.37
C ASP A 166 14.65 -23.25 10.82
N PRO A 167 13.80 -23.95 11.61
CA PRO A 167 14.11 -25.27 12.13
C PRO A 167 14.25 -26.36 11.04
N PHE A 168 13.82 -26.06 9.82
CA PHE A 168 13.97 -26.93 8.64
C PHE A 168 15.30 -26.72 7.90
N LEU A 169 16.11 -25.72 8.32
CA LEU A 169 17.47 -25.56 7.84
C LEU A 169 18.42 -26.38 8.70
N VAL A 170 19.11 -27.27 8.07
CA VAL A 170 20.20 -28.04 8.69
C VAL A 170 21.49 -27.79 7.90
N ASP A 171 22.60 -27.70 8.59
CA ASP A 171 23.91 -27.66 7.96
C ASP A 171 24.22 -28.97 7.22
N GLU A 172 25.15 -28.91 6.30
CA GLU A 172 25.49 -30.05 5.45
C GLU A 172 25.97 -31.26 6.27
N THR A 173 26.65 -31.03 7.38
CA THR A 173 27.18 -32.10 8.25
C THR A 173 26.03 -32.86 8.89
N ARG A 174 25.05 -32.14 9.38
CA ARG A 174 23.85 -32.72 10.00
C ARG A 174 22.94 -33.38 8.97
N ALA A 175 22.81 -32.81 7.77
CA ALA A 175 22.08 -33.44 6.69
C ALA A 175 22.69 -34.75 6.26
N ARG A 176 24.02 -34.82 6.13
CA ARG A 176 24.75 -36.05 5.81
C ARG A 176 24.58 -37.14 6.87
N SER A 177 24.51 -36.77 8.15
CA SER A 177 24.29 -37.74 9.23
C SER A 177 22.91 -38.40 9.22
N TRP A 178 21.94 -37.83 8.50
CA TRP A 178 20.60 -38.39 8.35
C TRP A 178 20.41 -39.19 7.07
N LEU A 179 21.27 -38.99 6.09
CA LEU A 179 21.20 -39.64 4.78
C LEU A 179 22.14 -40.85 4.65
N GLY A 180 23.04 -41.05 5.60
CA GLY A 180 23.94 -42.22 5.71
C GLY A 180 23.39 -43.26 6.66
#